data_e6ba4b20921a0118a91554feb4e8bfcf
#
_entry.id   e6ba4b20921a0118a91554feb4e8bfcf
#
_cell.length_a   1.000
_cell.length_b   1.000
_cell.length_c   1.000
_cell.angle_alpha   90.00
_cell.angle_beta   90.00
_cell.angle_gamma   90.00
#
_symmetry.space_group_name_H-M   'P 1'
#
loop_
_entity.id
_entity.type
_entity.pdbx_description
1 polymer ?
#
loop_
_entity_poly.entity_id
_entity_poly.type
_entity_poly.pdbx_seq_one_letter_code
_entity_poly.pdbx_strand_id
1 'polypeptide(L)'
;LAEVELLRDATQLFQRGLDQLETTPLEPIDGAAQFLERVQRLYDERLAVQASQLKEEGVERDPQLIGIFLAQGMDILLDAEALLRRWREHPGEQQELNALLDELSTLGRGAQMAELPQIDALCQCLLECYAAVEEGRLPVSAEFFDQVELAHEALISMMDQVAAGLEVIPQTEQIMALRELLSKSLSDAAMDLLATENSGLMSIVELDEEPVTELLVEVDEEPVPVEAES
;
A
#
# COMPACT_ATOMS: atom_id res chain seq x y z
N LEU A 1 27.64 -9.61 -0.39
CA LEU A 1 27.36 -11.02 -0.13
C LEU A 1 25.96 -11.23 0.47
N ALA A 2 25.58 -10.46 1.49
CA ALA A 2 24.27 -10.58 2.15
C ALA A 2 23.08 -10.30 1.20
N GLU A 3 23.21 -9.35 0.28
CA GLU A 3 22.17 -9.02 -0.71
C GLU A 3 21.91 -10.16 -1.71
N VAL A 4 22.97 -10.86 -2.11
CA VAL A 4 22.84 -11.99 -3.04
C VAL A 4 22.17 -13.19 -2.35
N GLU A 5 22.45 -13.41 -1.06
CA GLU A 5 21.78 -14.42 -0.25
C GLU A 5 20.31 -14.08 -0.06
N LEU A 6 19.98 -12.79 0.18
CA LEU A 6 18.61 -12.32 0.31
C LEU A 6 17.81 -12.53 -0.97
N LEU A 7 18.39 -12.24 -2.15
CA LEU A 7 17.75 -12.48 -3.43
C LEU A 7 17.50 -13.98 -3.69
N ARG A 8 18.42 -14.83 -3.27
CA ARG A 8 18.25 -16.29 -3.36
C ARG A 8 17.12 -16.77 -2.45
N ASP A 9 17.09 -16.29 -1.21
CA ASP A 9 16.02 -16.62 -0.26
C ASP A 9 14.66 -16.12 -0.73
N ALA A 10 14.57 -14.91 -1.30
CA ALA A 10 13.36 -14.38 -1.93
C ALA A 10 12.86 -15.30 -3.05
N THR A 11 13.76 -15.74 -3.94
CA THR A 11 13.40 -16.64 -5.04
C THR A 11 12.88 -17.99 -4.53
N GLN A 12 13.50 -18.54 -3.48
CA GLN A 12 13.05 -19.79 -2.88
C GLN A 12 11.70 -19.66 -2.16
N LEU A 13 11.47 -18.53 -1.48
CA LEU A 13 10.19 -18.23 -0.86
C LEU A 13 9.09 -18.09 -1.89
N PHE A 14 9.36 -17.41 -2.99
CA PHE A 14 8.43 -17.25 -4.09
C PHE A 14 8.04 -18.59 -4.72
N GLN A 15 9.01 -19.47 -4.96
CA GLN A 15 8.76 -20.81 -5.47
C GLN A 15 7.90 -21.65 -4.51
N ARG A 16 8.25 -21.64 -3.20
CA ARG A 16 7.41 -22.32 -2.19
C ARG A 16 6.00 -21.76 -2.12
N GLY A 17 5.84 -20.45 -2.24
CA GLY A 17 4.53 -19.81 -2.27
C GLY A 17 3.69 -20.29 -3.47
N LEU A 18 4.29 -20.41 -4.66
CA LEU A 18 3.61 -20.96 -5.83
C LEU A 18 3.21 -22.43 -5.64
N ASP A 19 4.12 -23.27 -5.12
CA ASP A 19 3.82 -24.68 -4.84
C ASP A 19 2.72 -24.84 -3.77
N GLN A 20 2.68 -23.92 -2.80
CA GLN A 20 1.68 -23.92 -1.73
C GLN A 20 0.30 -23.47 -2.22
N LEU A 21 0.23 -22.53 -3.17
CA LEU A 21 -1.04 -22.13 -3.81
C LEU A 21 -1.75 -23.28 -4.49
N GLU A 22 -1.02 -24.29 -4.98
CA GLU A 22 -1.59 -25.49 -5.60
C GLU A 22 -2.13 -26.49 -4.56
N THR A 23 -1.65 -26.44 -3.31
CA THR A 23 -1.96 -27.45 -2.28
C THR A 23 -2.79 -26.89 -1.12
N THR A 24 -2.44 -25.73 -0.58
CA THR A 24 -3.09 -25.09 0.59
C THR A 24 -3.08 -23.56 0.45
N PRO A 25 -4.01 -22.98 -0.34
CA PRO A 25 -3.94 -21.56 -0.74
C PRO A 25 -4.17 -20.53 0.39
N LEU A 26 -4.58 -20.96 1.58
CA LEU A 26 -4.90 -20.05 2.71
C LEU A 26 -3.92 -20.15 3.89
N GLU A 27 -2.83 -20.92 3.77
CA GLU A 27 -1.84 -21.01 4.83
C GLU A 27 -0.68 -20.01 4.60
N PRO A 28 -0.15 -19.38 5.66
CA PRO A 28 1.02 -18.50 5.55
C PRO A 28 2.22 -19.27 5.01
N ILE A 29 2.99 -18.66 4.12
CA ILE A 29 4.20 -19.26 3.56
C ILE A 29 5.24 -19.41 4.66
N ASP A 30 5.69 -20.64 4.91
CA ASP A 30 6.72 -20.97 5.89
C ASP A 30 8.02 -20.19 5.61
N GLY A 31 8.46 -19.40 6.60
CA GLY A 31 9.67 -18.59 6.52
C GLY A 31 9.47 -17.18 5.96
N ALA A 32 8.27 -16.78 5.53
CA ALA A 32 7.99 -15.43 5.03
C ALA A 32 8.23 -14.35 6.09
N ALA A 33 7.76 -14.58 7.33
CA ALA A 33 7.94 -13.64 8.44
C ALA A 33 9.43 -13.42 8.76
N GLN A 34 10.21 -14.51 8.82
CA GLN A 34 11.66 -14.46 9.08
C GLN A 34 12.43 -13.79 7.93
N PHE A 35 11.97 -13.97 6.70
CA PHE A 35 12.52 -13.29 5.54
C PHE A 35 12.26 -11.78 5.61
N LEU A 36 11.04 -11.36 5.93
CA LEU A 36 10.68 -9.94 6.10
C LEU A 36 11.49 -9.28 7.22
N GLU A 37 11.67 -9.95 8.37
CA GLU A 37 12.55 -9.45 9.44
C GLU A 37 14.00 -9.27 8.97
N ARG A 38 14.52 -10.18 8.15
CA ARG A 38 15.88 -10.05 7.59
C ARG A 38 15.98 -8.91 6.59
N VAL A 39 14.98 -8.71 5.74
CA VAL A 39 14.91 -7.58 4.82
C VAL A 39 14.91 -6.27 5.60
N GLN A 40 14.06 -6.18 6.63
CA GLN A 40 13.95 -5.02 7.49
C GLN A 40 15.28 -4.69 8.18
N ARG A 41 15.91 -5.69 8.78
CA ARG A 41 17.21 -5.53 9.44
C ARG A 41 18.30 -5.03 8.49
N LEU A 42 18.40 -5.60 7.28
CA LEU A 42 19.36 -5.15 6.28
C LEU A 42 19.07 -3.71 5.80
N TYR A 43 17.81 -3.36 5.69
CA TYR A 43 17.41 -1.99 5.35
C TYR A 43 17.83 -1.01 6.46
N ASP A 44 17.57 -1.35 7.72
CA ASP A 44 17.93 -0.54 8.88
C ASP A 44 19.47 -0.43 9.03
N GLU A 45 20.20 -1.52 8.81
CA GLU A 45 21.67 -1.51 8.79
C GLU A 45 22.22 -0.62 7.66
N ARG A 46 21.59 -0.63 6.48
CA ARG A 46 21.99 0.22 5.36
C ARG A 46 21.72 1.68 5.64
N LEU A 47 20.56 2.00 6.20
CA LEU A 47 20.24 3.38 6.63
C LEU A 47 21.21 3.88 7.71
N ALA A 48 21.56 3.02 8.69
CA ALA A 48 22.52 3.37 9.73
C ALA A 48 23.94 3.58 9.18
N VAL A 49 24.39 2.76 8.23
CA VAL A 49 25.69 2.91 7.55
C VAL A 49 25.70 4.19 6.70
N GLN A 50 24.63 4.47 5.97
CA GLN A 50 24.49 5.68 5.14
C GLN A 50 24.47 6.93 6.00
N ALA A 51 23.74 6.92 7.12
CA ALA A 51 23.75 7.99 8.10
C ALA A 51 25.14 8.22 8.74
N SER A 52 25.88 7.13 9.00
CA SER A 52 27.25 7.19 9.53
C SER A 52 28.26 7.72 8.51
N GLN A 53 28.11 7.35 7.23
CA GLN A 53 28.97 7.86 6.14
C GLN A 53 28.75 9.36 5.90
N LEU A 54 27.50 9.83 5.94
CA LEU A 54 27.17 11.25 5.86
C LEU A 54 27.75 12.04 7.05
N LYS A 55 27.90 11.40 8.20
CA LYS A 55 28.50 11.97 9.40
C LYS A 55 30.02 12.09 9.32
N GLU A 56 30.68 11.12 8.67
CA GLU A 56 32.14 11.11 8.49
C GLU A 56 32.59 12.02 7.34
N GLU A 57 31.77 12.21 6.31
CA GLU A 57 32.09 13.07 5.15
C GLU A 57 31.89 14.56 5.43
N GLY A 58 31.34 14.93 6.61
CA GLY A 58 31.19 16.34 7.00
C GLY A 58 30.49 17.15 5.91
N VAL A 59 29.36 16.64 5.38
CA VAL A 59 28.56 17.36 4.39
C VAL A 59 28.15 18.69 5.01
N GLU A 60 28.90 19.74 4.71
CA GLU A 60 28.47 21.11 4.98
C GLU A 60 27.25 21.37 4.11
N ARG A 61 26.07 21.05 4.66
CA ARG A 61 24.81 21.39 3.99
C ARG A 61 24.79 22.89 3.70
N ASP A 62 24.39 23.25 2.50
CA ASP A 62 24.31 24.67 2.12
C ASP A 62 23.28 25.37 3.02
N PRO A 63 23.73 26.32 3.88
CA PRO A 63 22.84 27.01 4.81
C PRO A 63 21.72 27.79 4.10
N GLN A 64 21.93 28.17 2.84
CA GLN A 64 20.96 28.89 2.05
C GLN A 64 19.84 27.96 1.60
N LEU A 65 20.17 26.74 1.17
CA LEU A 65 19.17 25.70 0.82
C LEU A 65 18.36 25.27 2.05
N ILE A 66 19.01 25.09 3.19
CA ILE A 66 18.34 24.81 4.47
C ILE A 66 17.38 25.95 4.84
N GLY A 67 17.80 27.19 4.72
CA GLY A 67 16.96 28.36 5.05
C GLY A 67 15.71 28.45 4.14
N ILE A 68 15.86 28.20 2.84
CA ILE A 68 14.74 28.15 1.89
C ILE A 68 13.80 26.98 2.22
N PHE A 69 14.37 25.79 2.46
CA PHE A 69 13.60 24.60 2.83
C PHE A 69 12.79 24.82 4.10
N LEU A 70 13.37 25.38 5.15
CA LEU A 70 12.68 25.66 6.41
C LEU A 70 11.51 26.63 6.23
N ALA A 71 11.73 27.74 5.48
CA ALA A 71 10.68 28.72 5.24
C ALA A 71 9.49 28.12 4.48
N GLN A 72 9.74 27.40 3.40
CA GLN A 72 8.68 26.77 2.59
C GLN A 72 8.07 25.54 3.27
N GLY A 73 8.90 24.70 3.89
CA GLY A 73 8.45 23.46 4.50
C GLY A 73 7.53 23.68 5.70
N MET A 74 7.75 24.75 6.48
CA MET A 74 6.87 25.06 7.61
C MET A 74 5.49 25.52 7.14
N ASP A 75 5.43 26.35 6.10
CA ASP A 75 4.15 26.76 5.50
C ASP A 75 3.39 25.55 4.93
N ILE A 76 4.09 24.65 4.23
CA ILE A 76 3.53 23.41 3.70
C ILE A 76 2.95 22.53 4.82
N LEU A 77 3.66 22.36 5.93
CA LEU A 77 3.19 21.52 7.03
C LEU A 77 1.96 22.10 7.74
N LEU A 78 1.90 23.41 7.89
CA LEU A 78 0.72 24.10 8.45
C LEU A 78 -0.51 23.95 7.53
N ASP A 79 -0.32 24.09 6.23
CA ASP A 79 -1.38 23.88 5.24
C ASP A 79 -1.82 22.41 5.20
N ALA A 80 -0.87 21.48 5.26
CA ALA A 80 -1.14 20.03 5.30
C ALA A 80 -1.93 19.63 6.56
N GLU A 81 -1.62 20.22 7.73
CA GLU A 81 -2.40 19.98 8.96
C GLU A 81 -3.86 20.45 8.81
N ALA A 82 -4.06 21.64 8.22
CA ALA A 82 -5.40 22.16 7.98
C ALA A 82 -6.18 21.31 6.94
N LEU A 83 -5.50 20.82 5.89
CA LEU A 83 -6.07 19.91 4.91
C LEU A 83 -6.47 18.57 5.55
N LEU A 84 -5.58 17.98 6.34
CA LEU A 84 -5.82 16.71 7.02
C LEU A 84 -7.02 16.77 7.95
N ARG A 85 -7.15 17.87 8.71
CA ARG A 85 -8.30 18.10 9.60
C ARG A 85 -9.61 18.19 8.82
N ARG A 86 -9.67 18.93 7.71
CA ARG A 86 -10.86 19.01 6.85
C ARG A 86 -11.20 17.66 6.23
N TRP A 87 -10.20 16.94 5.76
CA TRP A 87 -10.39 15.61 5.18
C TRP A 87 -10.92 14.61 6.22
N ARG A 88 -10.44 14.66 7.46
CA ARG A 88 -10.96 13.83 8.58
C ARG A 88 -12.44 14.11 8.86
N GLU A 89 -12.89 15.37 8.73
CA GLU A 89 -14.30 15.74 8.87
C GLU A 89 -15.14 15.27 7.66
N HIS A 90 -14.57 15.20 6.47
CA HIS A 90 -15.23 14.85 5.22
C HIS A 90 -14.42 13.83 4.40
N PRO A 91 -14.33 12.57 4.84
CA PRO A 91 -13.43 11.56 4.23
C PRO A 91 -13.74 11.20 2.77
N GLY A 92 -14.94 11.56 2.28
CA GLY A 92 -15.35 11.35 0.89
C GLY A 92 -14.85 12.39 -0.11
N GLU A 93 -14.26 13.49 0.35
CA GLU A 93 -13.75 14.56 -0.50
C GLU A 93 -12.31 14.26 -0.94
N GLN A 94 -12.12 14.06 -2.26
CA GLN A 94 -10.79 13.78 -2.84
C GLN A 94 -9.93 15.04 -3.00
N GLN A 95 -10.51 16.21 -2.90
CA GLN A 95 -9.82 17.48 -3.12
C GLN A 95 -8.73 17.70 -2.08
N GLU A 96 -9.02 17.43 -0.81
CA GLU A 96 -8.08 17.54 0.30
C GLU A 96 -6.93 16.53 0.18
N LEU A 97 -7.24 15.29 -0.25
CA LEU A 97 -6.25 14.25 -0.48
C LEU A 97 -5.26 14.64 -1.58
N ASN A 98 -5.76 15.14 -2.71
CA ASN A 98 -4.92 15.59 -3.82
C ASN A 98 -4.02 16.76 -3.41
N ALA A 99 -4.57 17.71 -2.64
CA ALA A 99 -3.78 18.81 -2.10
C ALA A 99 -2.69 18.34 -1.13
N LEU A 100 -2.98 17.35 -0.27
CA LEU A 100 -1.97 16.74 0.62
C LEU A 100 -0.86 16.03 -0.15
N LEU A 101 -1.19 15.31 -1.24
CA LEU A 101 -0.20 14.69 -2.12
C LEU A 101 0.73 15.73 -2.75
N ASP A 102 0.20 16.85 -3.24
CA ASP A 102 0.98 17.92 -3.85
C ASP A 102 1.91 18.62 -2.83
N GLU A 103 1.39 18.93 -1.64
CA GLU A 103 2.14 19.58 -0.56
C GLU A 103 3.29 18.69 -0.07
N LEU A 104 3.01 17.41 0.24
CA LEU A 104 4.04 16.48 0.69
C LEU A 104 5.07 16.14 -0.40
N SER A 105 4.66 16.05 -1.66
CA SER A 105 5.57 15.87 -2.79
C SER A 105 6.53 17.06 -2.91
N THR A 106 6.05 18.26 -2.65
CA THR A 106 6.88 19.49 -2.67
C THR A 106 7.83 19.51 -1.48
N LEU A 107 7.36 19.14 -0.28
CA LEU A 107 8.19 19.02 0.92
C LEU A 107 9.29 17.97 0.75
N GLY A 108 8.96 16.78 0.24
CA GLY A 108 9.94 15.71 0.01
C GLY A 108 11.03 16.12 -0.98
N ARG A 109 10.66 16.76 -2.11
CA ARG A 109 11.64 17.31 -3.05
C ARG A 109 12.54 18.37 -2.42
N GLY A 110 11.97 19.24 -1.60
CA GLY A 110 12.74 20.22 -0.84
C GLY A 110 13.72 19.59 0.12
N ALA A 111 13.29 18.53 0.81
CA ALA A 111 14.14 17.77 1.73
C ALA A 111 15.31 17.07 1.00
N GLN A 112 15.07 16.51 -0.19
CA GLN A 112 16.13 15.94 -1.03
C GLN A 112 17.15 16.99 -1.45
N MET A 113 16.70 18.17 -1.91
CA MET A 113 17.58 19.27 -2.30
C MET A 113 18.40 19.84 -1.13
N ALA A 114 17.83 19.80 0.07
CA ALA A 114 18.47 20.24 1.32
C ALA A 114 19.32 19.15 1.98
N GLU A 115 19.44 17.97 1.36
CA GLU A 115 20.17 16.80 1.88
C GLU A 115 19.69 16.33 3.26
N LEU A 116 18.36 16.27 3.42
CA LEU A 116 17.66 15.82 4.64
C LEU A 116 16.93 14.46 4.40
N PRO A 117 17.67 13.36 4.25
CA PRO A 117 17.10 12.06 3.87
C PRO A 117 16.11 11.51 4.88
N GLN A 118 16.21 11.89 6.16
CA GLN A 118 15.28 11.44 7.20
C GLN A 118 13.88 12.03 6.99
N ILE A 119 13.80 13.30 6.62
CA ILE A 119 12.53 13.99 6.31
C ILE A 119 11.95 13.43 5.00
N ASP A 120 12.78 13.27 3.97
CA ASP A 120 12.37 12.68 2.70
C ASP A 120 11.78 11.26 2.90
N ALA A 121 12.42 10.42 3.70
CA ALA A 121 11.94 9.07 3.96
C ALA A 121 10.54 9.03 4.61
N LEU A 122 10.24 9.94 5.53
CA LEU A 122 8.92 10.02 6.15
C LEU A 122 7.88 10.60 5.17
N CYS A 123 8.26 11.62 4.37
CA CYS A 123 7.40 12.15 3.30
C CYS A 123 7.03 11.08 2.28
N GLN A 124 7.99 10.26 1.83
CA GLN A 124 7.75 9.17 0.88
C GLN A 124 6.75 8.15 1.44
N CYS A 125 6.91 7.77 2.71
CA CYS A 125 6.00 6.82 3.34
C CYS A 125 4.56 7.37 3.47
N LEU A 126 4.39 8.65 3.78
CA LEU A 126 3.09 9.32 3.78
C LEU A 126 2.49 9.40 2.37
N LEU A 127 3.29 9.73 1.35
CA LEU A 127 2.85 9.76 -0.05
C LEU A 127 2.38 8.38 -0.52
N GLU A 128 3.07 7.30 -0.13
CA GLU A 128 2.64 5.93 -0.42
C GLU A 128 1.28 5.61 0.23
N CYS A 129 1.04 6.06 1.47
CA CYS A 129 -0.24 5.88 2.16
C CYS A 129 -1.37 6.65 1.45
N TYR A 130 -1.14 7.91 1.11
CA TYR A 130 -2.15 8.73 0.43
C TYR A 130 -2.45 8.23 -0.98
N ALA A 131 -1.43 7.81 -1.74
CA ALA A 131 -1.63 7.19 -3.04
C ALA A 131 -2.42 5.87 -2.94
N ALA A 132 -2.17 5.07 -1.91
CA ALA A 132 -2.93 3.85 -1.66
C ALA A 132 -4.41 4.12 -1.33
N VAL A 133 -4.71 5.23 -0.66
CA VAL A 133 -6.09 5.69 -0.44
C VAL A 133 -6.73 6.17 -1.73
N GLU A 134 -6.02 6.99 -2.53
CA GLU A 134 -6.49 7.47 -3.84
C GLU A 134 -6.85 6.32 -4.78
N GLU A 135 -6.03 5.27 -4.79
CA GLU A 135 -6.24 4.05 -5.57
C GLU A 135 -7.31 3.12 -4.97
N GLY A 136 -7.86 3.44 -3.81
CA GLY A 136 -8.85 2.60 -3.10
C GLY A 136 -8.29 1.33 -2.48
N ARG A 137 -6.95 1.20 -2.41
CA ARG A 137 -6.26 0.05 -1.80
C ARG A 137 -6.22 0.13 -0.27
N LEU A 138 -6.17 1.34 0.28
CA LEU A 138 -6.14 1.57 1.72
C LEU A 138 -7.44 2.25 2.16
N PRO A 139 -8.26 1.65 3.05
CA PRO A 139 -9.48 2.26 3.54
C PRO A 139 -9.18 3.41 4.51
N VAL A 140 -9.93 4.50 4.37
CA VAL A 140 -9.85 5.63 5.29
C VAL A 140 -10.56 5.27 6.59
N SER A 141 -9.80 5.10 7.67
CA SER A 141 -10.26 4.73 9.01
C SER A 141 -9.80 5.73 10.06
N ALA A 142 -10.35 5.64 11.27
CA ALA A 142 -9.85 6.43 12.40
C ALA A 142 -8.38 6.13 12.70
N GLU A 143 -7.98 4.85 12.65
CA GLU A 143 -6.59 4.42 12.82
C GLU A 143 -5.66 5.03 11.77
N PHE A 144 -6.13 5.09 10.50
CA PHE A 144 -5.39 5.76 9.43
C PHE A 144 -5.13 7.23 9.76
N PHE A 145 -6.16 7.99 10.13
CA PHE A 145 -6.00 9.40 10.47
C PHE A 145 -5.08 9.61 11.67
N ASP A 146 -5.21 8.79 12.71
CA ASP A 146 -4.37 8.89 13.91
C ASP A 146 -2.89 8.66 13.57
N GLN A 147 -2.57 7.69 12.71
CA GLN A 147 -1.18 7.42 12.29
C GLN A 147 -0.61 8.51 11.39
N VAL A 148 -1.39 9.04 10.45
CA VAL A 148 -0.91 10.13 9.59
C VAL A 148 -0.76 11.44 10.35
N GLU A 149 -1.63 11.75 11.33
CA GLU A 149 -1.48 12.90 12.21
C GLU A 149 -0.18 12.81 13.01
N LEU A 150 0.12 11.66 13.62
CA LEU A 150 1.39 11.43 14.32
C LEU A 150 2.61 11.58 13.40
N ALA A 151 2.51 11.15 12.14
CA ALA A 151 3.59 11.32 11.18
C ALA A 151 3.78 12.79 10.77
N HIS A 152 2.72 13.57 10.64
CA HIS A 152 2.81 15.02 10.40
C HIS A 152 3.42 15.74 11.61
N GLU A 153 3.05 15.42 12.83
CA GLU A 153 3.69 15.95 14.05
C GLU A 153 5.18 15.61 14.09
N ALA A 154 5.54 14.40 13.66
CA ALA A 154 6.95 13.99 13.57
C ALA A 154 7.71 14.81 12.52
N LEU A 155 7.12 15.13 11.35
CA LEU A 155 7.71 16.02 10.35
C LEU A 155 7.95 17.42 10.93
N ILE A 156 7.01 17.99 11.67
CA ILE A 156 7.15 19.29 12.34
C ILE A 156 8.32 19.22 13.34
N SER A 157 8.39 18.18 14.16
CA SER A 157 9.49 17.99 15.11
C SER A 157 10.87 17.88 14.41
N MET A 158 10.93 17.21 13.26
CA MET A 158 12.15 17.11 12.47
C MET A 158 12.53 18.46 11.86
N MET A 159 11.57 19.27 11.42
CA MET A 159 11.81 20.64 10.96
C MET A 159 12.36 21.54 12.06
N ASP A 160 11.85 21.42 13.28
CA ASP A 160 12.35 22.13 14.46
C ASP A 160 13.81 21.75 14.78
N GLN A 161 14.18 20.46 14.63
CA GLN A 161 15.55 20.00 14.79
C GLN A 161 16.48 20.63 13.74
N VAL A 162 16.03 20.69 12.47
CA VAL A 162 16.78 21.38 11.41
C VAL A 162 16.95 22.86 11.72
N ALA A 163 15.87 23.54 12.14
CA ALA A 163 15.89 24.96 12.49
C ALA A 163 16.84 25.27 13.68
N ALA A 164 16.93 24.34 14.64
CA ALA A 164 17.84 24.41 15.77
C ALA A 164 19.30 24.03 15.42
N GLY A 165 19.59 23.66 14.18
CA GLY A 165 20.92 23.18 13.77
C GLY A 165 21.29 21.81 14.39
N LEU A 166 20.30 21.06 14.84
CA LEU A 166 20.49 19.74 15.43
C LEU A 166 20.51 18.64 14.36
N GLU A 167 21.03 17.48 14.73
CA GLU A 167 20.92 16.29 13.89
C GLU A 167 19.46 15.83 13.86
N VAL A 168 18.95 15.57 12.65
CA VAL A 168 17.57 15.07 12.48
C VAL A 168 17.50 13.60 12.86
N ILE A 169 16.67 13.28 13.84
CA ILE A 169 16.47 11.90 14.32
C ILE A 169 15.49 11.19 13.39
N PRO A 170 15.85 10.02 12.82
CA PRO A 170 14.94 9.23 12.01
C PRO A 170 13.69 8.80 12.80
N GLN A 171 12.52 8.98 12.22
CA GLN A 171 11.24 8.62 12.81
C GLN A 171 10.83 7.20 12.42
N THR A 172 11.62 6.22 12.85
CA THR A 172 11.47 4.80 12.46
C THR A 172 10.14 4.22 12.91
N GLU A 173 9.65 4.61 14.07
CA GLU A 173 8.38 4.12 14.63
C GLU A 173 7.20 4.54 13.74
N GLN A 174 7.14 5.80 13.34
CA GLN A 174 6.09 6.32 12.47
C GLN A 174 6.14 5.67 11.07
N ILE A 175 7.34 5.51 10.51
CA ILE A 175 7.51 4.82 9.23
C ILE A 175 7.04 3.37 9.31
N MET A 176 7.33 2.67 10.40
CA MET A 176 6.88 1.28 10.61
C MET A 176 5.36 1.20 10.75
N ALA A 177 4.74 2.10 11.51
CA ALA A 177 3.29 2.16 11.69
C ALA A 177 2.56 2.41 10.36
N LEU A 178 3.03 3.36 9.54
CA LEU A 178 2.47 3.64 8.22
C LEU A 178 2.62 2.43 7.26
N ARG A 179 3.77 1.76 7.26
CA ARG A 179 3.99 0.54 6.46
C ARG A 179 3.12 -0.62 6.92
N GLU A 180 2.84 -0.73 8.22
CA GLU A 180 1.92 -1.73 8.74
C GLU A 180 0.50 -1.51 8.22
N LEU A 181 0.02 -0.26 8.18
CA LEU A 181 -1.26 0.09 7.56
C LEU A 181 -1.32 -0.36 6.09
N LEU A 182 -0.28 -0.08 5.31
CA LEU A 182 -0.18 -0.50 3.91
C LEU A 182 -0.16 -2.02 3.77
N SER A 183 0.55 -2.74 4.63
CA SER A 183 0.65 -4.21 4.57
C SER A 183 -0.67 -4.89 4.96
N LYS A 184 -1.38 -4.37 5.96
CA LYS A 184 -2.72 -4.86 6.34
C LYS A 184 -3.70 -4.72 5.18
N SER A 185 -3.74 -3.57 4.52
CA SER A 185 -4.65 -3.31 3.42
C SER A 185 -4.40 -4.24 2.21
N LEU A 186 -3.14 -4.54 1.91
CA LEU A 186 -2.79 -5.50 0.85
C LEU A 186 -3.24 -6.93 1.20
N SER A 187 -3.11 -7.31 2.47
CA SER A 187 -3.57 -8.63 2.96
C SER A 187 -5.09 -8.75 2.88
N ASP A 188 -5.81 -7.73 3.30
CA ASP A 188 -7.28 -7.71 3.29
C ASP A 188 -7.81 -7.73 1.85
N ALA A 189 -7.22 -6.95 0.94
CA ALA A 189 -7.57 -6.96 -0.48
C ALA A 189 -7.31 -8.32 -1.15
N ALA A 190 -6.22 -8.99 -0.79
CA ALA A 190 -5.91 -10.34 -1.29
C ALA A 190 -6.93 -11.38 -0.78
N MET A 191 -7.35 -11.28 0.48
CA MET A 191 -8.37 -12.16 1.07
C MET A 191 -9.74 -11.94 0.44
N ASP A 192 -10.13 -10.69 0.13
CA ASP A 192 -11.39 -10.36 -0.54
C ASP A 192 -11.44 -10.92 -1.97
N LEU A 193 -10.33 -10.83 -2.72
CA LEU A 193 -10.23 -11.42 -4.05
C LEU A 193 -10.43 -12.95 -4.02
N LEU A 194 -9.77 -13.64 -3.08
CA LEU A 194 -9.91 -15.09 -2.91
C LEU A 194 -11.32 -15.49 -2.47
N ALA A 195 -11.98 -14.70 -1.62
CA ALA A 195 -13.35 -14.93 -1.19
C ALA A 195 -14.34 -14.78 -2.35
N THR A 196 -14.11 -13.79 -3.23
CA THR A 196 -14.96 -13.51 -4.40
C THR A 196 -14.83 -14.60 -5.46
N GLU A 197 -13.61 -15.11 -5.72
CA GLU A 197 -13.39 -16.23 -6.65
C GLU A 197 -14.06 -17.52 -6.15
N ASN A 198 -13.97 -17.79 -4.83
CA ASN A 198 -14.58 -18.97 -4.23
C ASN A 198 -16.13 -18.89 -4.23
N SER A 199 -16.70 -17.70 -4.11
CA SER A 199 -18.15 -17.46 -4.19
C SER A 199 -18.67 -17.61 -5.62
N GLY A 200 -17.88 -17.24 -6.63
CA GLY A 200 -18.18 -17.42 -8.05
C GLY A 200 -18.19 -18.88 -8.48
N LEU A 201 -17.29 -19.70 -7.94
CA LEU A 201 -17.21 -21.12 -8.23
C LEU A 201 -18.38 -21.93 -7.60
N MET A 202 -18.85 -21.53 -6.41
CA MET A 202 -20.02 -22.16 -5.78
C MET A 202 -21.33 -21.87 -6.53
N SER A 203 -21.42 -20.70 -7.20
CA SER A 203 -22.62 -20.33 -7.99
C SER A 203 -22.70 -21.06 -9.33
N ILE A 204 -21.60 -21.60 -9.85
CA ILE A 204 -21.58 -22.37 -11.11
C ILE A 204 -21.96 -23.84 -10.89
N VAL A 205 -21.77 -24.37 -9.68
CA VAL A 205 -22.09 -25.77 -9.37
C VAL A 205 -23.59 -26.03 -9.10
N GLU A 206 -24.36 -24.96 -8.82
CA GLU A 206 -25.80 -25.07 -8.51
C GLU A 206 -26.74 -25.00 -9.74
N LEU A 207 -26.21 -24.89 -10.97
CA LEU A 207 -26.99 -24.70 -12.19
C LEU A 207 -27.15 -25.95 -13.11
N ASP A 208 -26.86 -27.16 -12.64
CA ASP A 208 -26.99 -28.36 -13.48
C ASP A 208 -27.65 -29.55 -12.77
N GLU A 209 -28.86 -29.33 -12.22
CA GLU A 209 -29.82 -30.41 -11.99
C GLU A 209 -31.26 -29.93 -12.33
N GLU A 210 -31.54 -29.70 -13.62
CA GLU A 210 -32.90 -29.74 -14.10
C GLU A 210 -33.28 -31.22 -14.37
N PRO A 211 -34.41 -31.71 -13.81
CA PRO A 211 -34.88 -33.06 -14.12
C PRO A 211 -35.35 -33.11 -15.57
N VAL A 212 -34.78 -34.03 -16.33
CA VAL A 212 -35.20 -34.34 -17.69
C VAL A 212 -36.63 -34.92 -17.60
N THR A 213 -37.62 -34.07 -17.79
CA THR A 213 -39.00 -34.53 -18.00
C THR A 213 -39.08 -35.11 -19.40
N GLU A 214 -39.25 -36.41 -19.45
CA GLU A 214 -39.52 -37.22 -20.63
C GLU A 214 -40.74 -36.64 -21.39
N LEU A 215 -40.49 -35.97 -22.51
CA LEU A 215 -41.52 -35.59 -23.47
C LEU A 215 -41.91 -36.83 -24.28
N LEU A 216 -42.96 -37.51 -23.83
CA LEU A 216 -43.71 -38.45 -24.67
C LEU A 216 -44.31 -37.66 -25.85
N VAL A 217 -43.72 -37.87 -27.02
CA VAL A 217 -44.30 -37.42 -28.29
C VAL A 217 -45.44 -38.40 -28.63
N GLU A 218 -46.68 -37.99 -28.41
CA GLU A 218 -47.86 -38.62 -29.03
C GLU A 218 -47.84 -38.28 -30.52
N VAL A 219 -47.65 -39.31 -31.34
CA VAL A 219 -47.79 -39.24 -32.79
C VAL A 219 -49.27 -39.36 -33.09
N ASP A 220 -49.91 -38.24 -33.39
CA ASP A 220 -51.28 -38.23 -33.96
C ASP A 220 -51.20 -38.59 -35.44
N GLU A 221 -51.66 -39.83 -35.79
CA GLU A 221 -51.87 -40.24 -37.18
C GLU A 221 -53.19 -39.62 -37.70
N GLU A 222 -53.09 -38.58 -38.51
CA GLU A 222 -54.24 -38.15 -39.35
C GLU A 222 -54.38 -39.04 -40.57
N PRO A 223 -55.58 -39.50 -40.85
CA PRO A 223 -55.88 -40.36 -42.04
C PRO A 223 -56.00 -39.47 -43.31
N VAL A 224 -55.24 -39.84 -44.31
CA VAL A 224 -55.31 -39.26 -45.66
C VAL A 224 -56.64 -39.59 -46.35
N PRO A 225 -57.39 -38.67 -46.90
CA PRO A 225 -58.53 -38.96 -47.72
C PRO A 225 -58.13 -39.42 -49.15
N VAL A 226 -58.61 -40.56 -49.53
CA VAL A 226 -58.49 -41.08 -50.90
C VAL A 226 -59.53 -40.38 -51.77
N GLU A 227 -59.10 -39.58 -52.73
CA GLU A 227 -59.99 -39.10 -53.81
C GLU A 227 -60.01 -40.16 -54.90
N ALA A 228 -61.24 -40.67 -55.19
CA ALA A 228 -61.54 -41.46 -56.32
C ALA A 228 -61.94 -40.61 -57.52
N GLU A 229 -61.36 -40.94 -58.65
CA GLU A 229 -61.68 -40.43 -59.98
C GLU A 229 -63.05 -40.75 -60.43
N SER A 230 -63.64 -39.85 -61.14
CA SER A 230 -64.42 -40.02 -62.36
C SER A 230 -64.43 -38.79 -63.22
#